data_d989d3415c820e1c6cfebab90fc97cbf
#
_entry.id   d989d3415c820e1c6cfebab90fc97cbf
#
_cell.length_a   1.000
_cell.length_b   1.000
_cell.length_c   1.000
_cell.angle_alpha   90.00
_cell.angle_beta   90.00
_cell.angle_gamma   90.00
#
_symmetry.space_group_name_H-M   'P 1'
#
loop_
_entity.id
_entity.type
_entity.pdbx_description
1 polymer ?
#
loop_
_entity_poly.entity_id
_entity_poly.type
_entity_poly.pdbx_seq_one_letter_code
_entity_poly.pdbx_strand_id
1 'polypeptide(L)'
;MIATYRLAHLSTGDMLRAARDARTEVGVQAERYMSTGQLVPDDIIVAIIRERLAQPDCKGGYLLDGFPRTIAQAEALDAMLAKQGTPLDAVLQLDVPEEELFRRLAGRGRADDKPEVIRQRLVAYRQQTEPLLDYYRRGGLLQRIDGLGTVDGIFERVRSVLDPLAR
;
A
#
# COMPACT_ATOMS: atom_id res chain seq x y z
N MET A 1 -11.32 4.47 8.67
CA MET A 1 -10.23 5.39 8.28
C MET A 1 -10.63 6.29 7.14
N ILE A 2 -10.93 5.78 5.94
CA ILE A 2 -11.30 6.57 4.76
C ILE A 2 -12.49 7.49 5.04
N ALA A 3 -13.61 6.95 5.52
CA ALA A 3 -14.80 7.74 5.84
C ALA A 3 -14.56 8.73 7.00
N THR A 4 -13.81 8.34 8.02
CA THR A 4 -13.53 9.16 9.21
C THR A 4 -12.71 10.40 8.87
N TYR A 5 -11.67 10.23 8.06
CA TYR A 5 -10.75 11.31 7.67
C TYR A 5 -11.04 11.89 6.28
N ARG A 6 -12.09 11.42 5.59
CA ARG A 6 -12.48 11.86 4.23
C ARG A 6 -11.36 11.72 3.20
N LEU A 7 -10.58 10.65 3.29
CA LEU A 7 -9.44 10.40 2.42
C LEU A 7 -9.85 9.66 1.14
N ALA A 8 -9.24 9.99 0.02
CA ALA A 8 -9.30 9.15 -1.16
C ALA A 8 -8.49 7.86 -0.93
N HIS A 9 -9.07 6.69 -1.23
CA HIS A 9 -8.38 5.40 -1.11
C HIS A 9 -7.65 5.05 -2.41
N LEU A 10 -6.34 4.92 -2.34
CA LEU A 10 -5.48 4.57 -3.46
C LEU A 10 -4.87 3.19 -3.22
N SER A 11 -5.67 2.13 -3.45
CA SER A 11 -5.22 0.75 -3.38
C SER A 11 -4.63 0.31 -4.72
N THR A 12 -3.31 0.16 -4.80
CA THR A 12 -2.64 -0.30 -6.03
C THR A 12 -3.11 -1.68 -6.45
N GLY A 13 -3.35 -2.57 -5.49
CA GLY A 13 -3.87 -3.90 -5.77
C GLY A 13 -5.26 -3.87 -6.42
N ASP A 14 -6.16 -2.98 -5.96
CA ASP A 14 -7.51 -2.86 -6.54
C ASP A 14 -7.45 -2.19 -7.92
N MET A 15 -6.62 -1.15 -8.09
CA MET A 15 -6.42 -0.51 -9.39
C MET A 15 -5.88 -1.49 -10.44
N LEU A 16 -4.90 -2.31 -10.09
CA LEU A 16 -4.33 -3.32 -11.00
C LEU A 16 -5.35 -4.43 -11.32
N ARG A 17 -6.14 -4.88 -10.34
CA ARG A 17 -7.22 -5.84 -10.58
C ARG A 17 -8.28 -5.27 -11.51
N ALA A 18 -8.72 -4.04 -11.28
CA ALA A 18 -9.68 -3.37 -12.16
C ALA A 18 -9.13 -3.23 -13.60
N ALA A 19 -7.86 -2.86 -13.75
CA ALA A 19 -7.19 -2.77 -15.05
C ALA A 19 -7.10 -4.13 -15.75
N ARG A 20 -6.81 -5.21 -15.00
CA ARG A 20 -6.81 -6.59 -15.51
C ARG A 20 -8.21 -7.01 -15.99
N ASP A 21 -9.23 -6.77 -15.17
CA ASP A 21 -10.60 -7.17 -15.47
C ASP A 21 -11.16 -6.39 -16.67
N ALA A 22 -10.74 -5.14 -16.84
CA ALA A 22 -11.01 -4.31 -18.02
C ALA A 22 -10.11 -4.65 -19.23
N ARG A 23 -9.17 -5.59 -19.09
CA ARG A 23 -8.20 -6.00 -20.13
C ARG A 23 -7.42 -4.84 -20.75
N THR A 24 -7.09 -3.83 -19.96
CA THR A 24 -6.20 -2.77 -20.43
C THR A 24 -4.78 -3.30 -20.63
N GLU A 25 -3.97 -2.61 -21.45
CA GLU A 25 -2.57 -2.99 -21.67
C GLU A 25 -1.79 -3.14 -20.35
N VAL A 26 -1.94 -2.18 -19.46
CA VAL A 26 -1.34 -2.21 -18.12
C VAL A 26 -1.86 -3.40 -17.30
N GLY A 27 -3.16 -3.68 -17.35
CA GLY A 27 -3.75 -4.82 -16.63
C GLY A 27 -3.22 -6.17 -17.11
N VAL A 28 -3.07 -6.34 -18.43
CA VAL A 28 -2.49 -7.56 -19.03
C VAL A 28 -1.02 -7.72 -18.64
N GLN A 29 -0.25 -6.64 -18.63
CA GLN A 29 1.14 -6.67 -18.18
C GLN A 29 1.26 -7.01 -16.70
N ALA A 30 0.44 -6.39 -15.85
CA ALA A 30 0.44 -6.60 -14.40
C ALA A 30 0.03 -8.01 -14.00
N GLU A 31 -0.87 -8.67 -14.74
CA GLU A 31 -1.38 -10.00 -14.43
C GLU A 31 -0.27 -11.05 -14.27
N ARG A 32 0.79 -10.98 -15.08
CA ARG A 32 1.92 -11.91 -15.02
C ARG A 32 2.63 -11.87 -13.66
N TYR A 33 2.77 -10.67 -13.08
CA TYR A 33 3.41 -10.46 -11.79
C TYR A 33 2.46 -10.81 -10.64
N MET A 34 1.21 -10.37 -10.73
CA MET A 34 0.20 -10.61 -9.69
C MET A 34 -0.11 -12.09 -9.51
N SER A 35 -0.22 -12.86 -10.61
CA SER A 35 -0.51 -14.30 -10.58
C SER A 35 0.61 -15.14 -9.97
N THR A 36 1.83 -14.64 -9.97
CA THR A 36 3.02 -15.30 -9.39
C THR A 36 3.42 -14.73 -8.02
N GLY A 37 2.73 -13.68 -7.55
CA GLY A 37 3.04 -13.02 -6.27
C GLY A 37 4.26 -12.09 -6.33
N GLN A 38 4.74 -11.75 -7.52
CA GLN A 38 5.81 -10.78 -7.74
C GLN A 38 5.28 -9.35 -7.74
N LEU A 39 6.17 -8.38 -7.53
CA LEU A 39 5.82 -6.97 -7.68
C LEU A 39 5.76 -6.59 -9.17
N VAL A 40 4.78 -5.75 -9.50
CA VAL A 40 4.72 -5.10 -10.82
C VAL A 40 5.89 -4.12 -10.95
N PRO A 41 6.53 -3.98 -12.11
CA PRO A 41 7.64 -3.05 -12.32
C PRO A 41 7.36 -1.63 -11.81
N ASP A 42 8.40 -1.00 -11.24
CA ASP A 42 8.26 0.29 -10.55
C ASP A 42 7.76 1.41 -11.47
N ASP A 43 8.20 1.44 -12.72
CA ASP A 43 7.79 2.44 -13.71
C ASP A 43 6.28 2.39 -13.99
N ILE A 44 5.71 1.19 -14.09
CA ILE A 44 4.28 0.98 -14.31
C ILE A 44 3.49 1.48 -13.10
N ILE A 45 3.87 1.04 -11.89
CA ILE A 45 3.16 1.41 -10.67
C ILE A 45 3.26 2.91 -10.39
N VAL A 46 4.44 3.49 -10.56
CA VAL A 46 4.66 4.93 -10.34
C VAL A 46 3.83 5.76 -11.31
N ALA A 47 3.70 5.33 -12.59
CA ALA A 47 2.85 6.01 -13.56
C ALA A 47 1.38 5.99 -13.13
N ILE A 48 0.85 4.83 -12.71
CA ILE A 48 -0.53 4.68 -12.23
C ILE A 48 -0.79 5.59 -11.01
N ILE A 49 0.12 5.61 -10.04
CA ILE A 49 -0.01 6.45 -8.84
C ILE A 49 0.03 7.93 -9.19
N ARG A 50 0.91 8.33 -10.10
CA ARG A 50 0.98 9.73 -10.57
C ARG A 50 -0.34 10.20 -11.17
N GLU A 51 -0.93 9.41 -12.05
CA GLU A 51 -2.22 9.72 -12.66
C GLU A 51 -3.34 9.77 -11.62
N ARG A 52 -3.32 8.86 -10.67
CA ARG A 52 -4.34 8.79 -9.61
C ARG A 52 -4.25 9.96 -8.64
N LEU A 53 -3.05 10.37 -8.24
CA LEU A 53 -2.83 11.54 -7.36
C LEU A 53 -3.26 12.86 -8.01
N ALA A 54 -3.28 12.93 -9.34
CA ALA A 54 -3.74 14.11 -10.07
C ALA A 54 -5.28 14.27 -10.06
N GLN A 55 -6.04 13.27 -9.61
CA GLN A 55 -7.50 13.33 -9.60
C GLN A 55 -8.02 14.30 -8.53
N PRO A 56 -9.16 14.99 -8.78
CA PRO A 56 -9.69 16.01 -7.88
C PRO A 56 -9.99 15.52 -6.46
N ASP A 57 -10.39 14.26 -6.30
CA ASP A 57 -10.72 13.66 -5.00
C ASP A 57 -9.51 13.49 -4.08
N CYS A 58 -8.30 13.49 -4.63
CA CYS A 58 -7.06 13.42 -3.85
C CYS A 58 -6.67 14.76 -3.20
N LYS A 59 -7.28 15.88 -3.62
CA LYS A 59 -6.95 17.20 -3.09
C LYS A 59 -7.28 17.37 -1.60
N GLY A 60 -8.25 16.62 -1.10
CA GLY A 60 -8.65 16.66 0.32
C GLY A 60 -7.83 15.71 1.22
N GLY A 61 -6.88 15.01 0.66
CA GLY A 61 -6.08 13.99 1.33
C GLY A 61 -6.32 12.59 0.76
N TYR A 62 -5.36 11.70 0.97
CA TYR A 62 -5.42 10.35 0.43
C TYR A 62 -4.72 9.34 1.34
N LEU A 63 -5.08 8.08 1.17
CA LEU A 63 -4.45 6.93 1.77
C LEU A 63 -3.88 6.03 0.67
N LEU A 64 -2.57 5.90 0.62
CA LEU A 64 -1.89 4.93 -0.23
C LEU A 64 -1.93 3.54 0.43
N ASP A 65 -2.47 2.55 -0.26
CA ASP A 65 -2.56 1.17 0.20
C ASP A 65 -1.81 0.24 -0.76
N GLY A 66 -0.77 -0.41 -0.23
CA GLY A 66 0.11 -1.28 -1.01
C GLY A 66 1.11 -0.54 -1.92
N PHE A 67 1.41 0.72 -1.62
CA PHE A 67 2.43 1.55 -2.28
C PHE A 67 2.99 2.57 -1.28
N PRO A 68 4.31 2.87 -1.31
CA PRO A 68 5.33 2.19 -2.10
C PRO A 68 5.66 0.78 -1.57
N ARG A 69 6.30 -0.07 -2.39
CA ARG A 69 6.80 -1.40 -2.00
C ARG A 69 8.28 -1.60 -2.28
N THR A 70 8.94 -0.63 -2.89
CA THR A 70 10.39 -0.61 -3.12
C THR A 70 10.96 0.76 -2.79
N ILE A 71 12.26 0.83 -2.53
CA ILE A 71 12.96 2.12 -2.28
C ILE A 71 12.80 3.04 -3.49
N ALA A 72 12.96 2.52 -4.70
CA ALA A 72 12.79 3.32 -5.92
C ALA A 72 11.39 3.94 -6.04
N GLN A 73 10.35 3.18 -5.67
CA GLN A 73 8.98 3.71 -5.60
C GLN A 73 8.83 4.81 -4.54
N ALA A 74 9.47 4.64 -3.36
CA ALA A 74 9.41 5.63 -2.29
C ALA A 74 10.10 6.94 -2.71
N GLU A 75 11.29 6.86 -3.30
CA GLU A 75 12.02 8.02 -3.81
C GLU A 75 11.22 8.75 -4.91
N ALA A 76 10.60 8.00 -5.83
CA ALA A 76 9.74 8.56 -6.86
C ALA A 76 8.50 9.27 -6.26
N LEU A 77 7.88 8.67 -5.24
CA LEU A 77 6.76 9.27 -4.51
C LEU A 77 7.18 10.56 -3.83
N ASP A 78 8.26 10.54 -3.07
CA ASP A 78 8.76 11.71 -2.34
C ASP A 78 9.09 12.87 -3.30
N ALA A 79 9.70 12.56 -4.45
CA ALA A 79 9.97 13.55 -5.50
C ALA A 79 8.69 14.15 -6.11
N MET A 80 7.64 13.34 -6.30
CA MET A 80 6.33 13.82 -6.78
C MET A 80 5.66 14.74 -5.76
N LEU A 81 5.63 14.32 -4.49
CA LEU A 81 4.96 15.07 -3.41
C LEU A 81 5.70 16.36 -3.07
N ALA A 82 7.03 16.35 -3.10
CA ALA A 82 7.85 17.54 -2.93
C ALA A 82 7.53 18.62 -3.97
N LYS A 83 7.36 18.22 -5.25
CA LYS A 83 6.96 19.15 -6.33
C LYS A 83 5.56 19.74 -6.12
N GLN A 84 4.68 19.04 -5.44
CA GLN A 84 3.32 19.48 -5.13
C GLN A 84 3.23 20.25 -3.81
N GLY A 85 4.28 20.25 -2.99
CA GLY A 85 4.27 20.82 -1.65
C GLY A 85 3.39 20.07 -0.65
N THR A 86 3.14 18.79 -0.89
CA THR A 86 2.26 17.91 -0.09
C THR A 86 3.00 16.67 0.39
N PRO A 87 3.98 16.80 1.32
CA PRO A 87 4.71 15.65 1.84
C PRO A 87 3.78 14.67 2.57
N LEU A 88 4.25 13.43 2.75
CA LEU A 88 3.53 12.44 3.57
C LEU A 88 3.46 12.91 5.03
N ASP A 89 2.29 12.76 5.65
CA ASP A 89 2.09 13.04 7.07
C ASP A 89 2.56 11.87 7.96
N ALA A 90 2.30 10.64 7.53
CA ALA A 90 2.71 9.43 8.25
C ALA A 90 2.77 8.20 7.33
N VAL A 91 3.56 7.23 7.76
CA VAL A 91 3.59 5.87 7.19
C VAL A 91 3.23 4.89 8.31
N LEU A 92 2.14 4.15 8.13
CA LEU A 92 1.64 3.20 9.11
C LEU A 92 2.12 1.78 8.76
N GLN A 93 2.87 1.17 9.66
CA GLN A 93 3.18 -0.26 9.62
C GLN A 93 2.23 -1.00 10.56
N LEU A 94 1.39 -1.87 10.01
CA LEU A 94 0.63 -2.83 10.81
C LEU A 94 1.52 -4.03 11.08
N ASP A 95 1.91 -4.23 12.33
CA ASP A 95 2.76 -5.33 12.77
C ASP A 95 1.89 -6.56 13.02
N VAL A 96 2.06 -7.59 12.18
CA VAL A 96 1.26 -8.82 12.23
C VAL A 96 2.20 -10.01 12.03
N PRO A 97 2.16 -11.04 12.91
CA PRO A 97 2.93 -12.26 12.72
C PRO A 97 2.63 -12.94 11.38
N GLU A 98 3.65 -13.54 10.78
CA GLU A 98 3.56 -14.13 9.44
C GLU A 98 2.48 -15.22 9.35
N GLU A 99 2.35 -16.07 10.37
CA GLU A 99 1.31 -17.10 10.42
C GLU A 99 -0.11 -16.49 10.34
N GLU A 100 -0.33 -15.41 11.04
CA GLU A 100 -1.59 -14.69 11.03
C GLU A 100 -1.84 -13.99 9.69
N LEU A 101 -0.78 -13.42 9.08
CA LEU A 101 -0.86 -12.88 7.72
C LEU A 101 -1.24 -13.96 6.71
N PHE A 102 -0.58 -15.13 6.79
CA PHE A 102 -0.89 -16.25 5.91
C PHE A 102 -2.35 -16.70 6.08
N ARG A 103 -2.81 -16.85 7.33
CA ARG A 103 -4.19 -17.23 7.66
C ARG A 103 -5.21 -16.24 7.09
N ARG A 104 -4.97 -14.94 7.27
CA ARG A 104 -5.86 -13.88 6.77
C ARG A 104 -5.90 -13.85 5.25
N LEU A 105 -4.76 -14.00 4.59
CA LEU A 105 -4.67 -14.00 3.14
C LEU A 105 -5.36 -15.23 2.54
N ALA A 106 -5.12 -16.43 3.08
CA ALA A 106 -5.76 -17.66 2.64
C ALA A 106 -7.29 -17.64 2.83
N GLY A 107 -7.76 -17.00 3.91
CA GLY A 107 -9.20 -16.86 4.21
C GLY A 107 -9.93 -15.78 3.40
N ARG A 108 -9.20 -14.93 2.65
CA ARG A 108 -9.77 -13.79 1.91
C ARG A 108 -10.51 -14.20 0.63
N GLY A 109 -10.16 -15.35 0.04
CA GLY A 109 -10.85 -15.95 -1.10
C GLY A 109 -10.65 -15.25 -2.45
N ARG A 110 -9.55 -14.51 -2.64
CA ARG A 110 -9.19 -13.91 -3.94
C ARG A 110 -8.58 -14.97 -4.87
N ALA A 111 -8.73 -14.83 -6.17
CA ALA A 111 -8.20 -15.76 -7.17
C ALA A 111 -6.67 -15.91 -7.09
N ASP A 112 -5.98 -14.88 -6.62
CA ASP A 112 -4.54 -14.81 -6.44
C ASP A 112 -4.08 -15.12 -5.00
N ASP A 113 -4.94 -15.71 -4.15
CA ASP A 113 -4.62 -16.11 -2.77
C ASP A 113 -4.30 -17.61 -2.64
N LYS A 114 -3.69 -18.19 -3.66
CA LYS A 114 -3.17 -19.56 -3.58
C LYS A 114 -1.99 -19.62 -2.61
N PRO A 115 -1.81 -20.71 -1.83
CA PRO A 115 -0.75 -20.82 -0.82
C PRO A 115 0.66 -20.52 -1.34
N GLU A 116 0.98 -21.00 -2.53
CA GLU A 116 2.27 -20.73 -3.19
C GLU A 116 2.46 -19.26 -3.55
N VAL A 117 1.39 -18.59 -4.02
CA VAL A 117 1.41 -17.16 -4.34
C VAL A 117 1.56 -16.32 -3.08
N ILE A 118 0.86 -16.69 -1.99
CA ILE A 118 0.99 -16.03 -0.69
C ILE A 118 2.43 -16.11 -0.18
N ARG A 119 3.05 -17.32 -0.22
CA ARG A 119 4.46 -17.50 0.19
C ARG A 119 5.39 -16.63 -0.63
N GLN A 120 5.21 -16.58 -1.95
CA GLN A 120 6.02 -15.73 -2.83
C GLN A 120 5.86 -14.24 -2.52
N ARG A 121 4.65 -13.78 -2.18
CA ARG A 121 4.40 -12.41 -1.72
C ARG A 121 5.13 -12.09 -0.42
N LEU A 122 5.16 -13.01 0.53
CA LEU A 122 5.90 -12.83 1.78
C LEU A 122 7.42 -12.75 1.54
N VAL A 123 7.95 -13.55 0.62
CA VAL A 123 9.36 -13.45 0.20
C VAL A 123 9.64 -12.10 -0.46
N ALA A 124 8.82 -11.68 -1.42
CA ALA A 124 8.95 -10.36 -2.07
C ALA A 124 8.86 -9.21 -1.07
N TYR A 125 7.95 -9.30 -0.09
CA TYR A 125 7.83 -8.31 0.99
C TYR A 125 9.14 -8.18 1.78
N ARG A 126 9.70 -9.31 2.27
CA ARG A 126 10.95 -9.27 3.05
C ARG A 126 12.12 -8.70 2.26
N GLN A 127 12.22 -9.03 0.99
CA GLN A 127 13.35 -8.63 0.15
C GLN A 127 13.26 -7.18 -0.34
N GLN A 128 12.07 -6.71 -0.66
CA GLN A 128 11.89 -5.45 -1.38
C GLN A 128 11.13 -4.38 -0.59
N THR A 129 10.19 -4.78 0.28
CA THR A 129 9.31 -3.85 1.00
C THR A 129 9.77 -3.60 2.42
N GLU A 130 10.26 -4.59 3.13
CA GLU A 130 10.74 -4.44 4.50
C GLU A 130 11.85 -3.37 4.64
N PRO A 131 12.79 -3.21 3.69
CA PRO A 131 13.77 -2.12 3.73
C PRO A 131 13.17 -0.70 3.79
N LEU A 132 11.91 -0.52 3.35
CA LEU A 132 11.20 0.76 3.48
C LEU A 132 10.97 1.18 4.93
N LEU A 133 10.90 0.23 5.86
CA LEU A 133 10.73 0.53 7.27
C LEU A 133 11.88 1.39 7.79
N ASP A 134 13.11 1.09 7.40
CA ASP A 134 14.27 1.89 7.75
C ASP A 134 14.32 3.23 7.01
N TYR A 135 13.92 3.23 5.73
CA TYR A 135 13.81 4.44 4.93
C TYR A 135 12.89 5.47 5.61
N TYR A 136 11.66 5.08 5.93
CA TYR A 136 10.68 5.98 6.56
C TYR A 136 10.94 6.24 8.06
N ARG A 137 11.61 5.31 8.75
CA ARG A 137 12.05 5.55 10.14
C ARG A 137 13.07 6.67 10.21
N ARG A 138 14.05 6.70 9.30
CA ARG A 138 15.05 7.79 9.21
C ARG A 138 14.41 9.14 8.88
N GLY A 139 13.33 9.14 8.11
CA GLY A 139 12.51 10.33 7.83
C GLY A 139 11.59 10.75 8.97
N GLY A 140 11.50 9.99 10.07
CA GLY A 140 10.60 10.29 11.19
C GLY A 140 9.12 10.04 10.90
N LEU A 141 8.78 9.41 9.78
CA LEU A 141 7.40 9.21 9.31
C LEU A 141 6.80 7.88 9.77
N LEU A 142 7.64 6.87 10.10
CA LEU A 142 7.18 5.52 10.40
C LEU A 142 6.49 5.43 11.76
N GLN A 143 5.24 4.96 11.75
CA GLN A 143 4.45 4.64 12.93
C GLN A 143 4.12 3.14 12.94
N ARG A 144 4.54 2.44 13.99
CA ARG A 144 4.26 1.01 14.16
C ARG A 144 2.99 0.83 14.97
N ILE A 145 2.09 0.00 14.47
CA ILE A 145 0.79 -0.29 15.08
C ILE A 145 0.65 -1.80 15.18
N ASP A 146 0.31 -2.30 16.34
CA ASP A 146 -0.05 -3.70 16.52
C ASP A 146 -1.30 -4.03 15.68
N GLY A 147 -1.14 -4.88 14.68
CA GLY A 147 -2.17 -5.32 13.74
C GLY A 147 -2.96 -6.54 14.19
N LEU A 148 -2.85 -6.96 15.46
CA LEU A 148 -3.63 -8.06 16.03
C LEU A 148 -4.93 -7.57 16.67
N GLY A 149 -5.94 -8.44 16.66
CA GLY A 149 -7.25 -8.19 17.27
C GLY A 149 -8.35 -7.88 16.26
N THR A 150 -9.39 -7.21 16.71
CA THR A 150 -10.55 -6.84 15.89
C THR A 150 -10.24 -5.64 14.99
N VAL A 151 -11.00 -5.49 13.91
CA VAL A 151 -10.88 -4.33 13.01
C VAL A 151 -11.05 -3.01 13.77
N ASP A 152 -12.04 -2.94 14.66
CA ASP A 152 -12.30 -1.74 15.45
C ASP A 152 -11.14 -1.45 16.43
N GLY A 153 -10.60 -2.47 17.11
CA GLY A 153 -9.46 -2.30 18.00
C GLY A 153 -8.19 -1.84 17.28
N ILE A 154 -7.93 -2.37 16.08
CA ILE A 154 -6.82 -1.90 15.23
C ILE A 154 -7.09 -0.45 14.81
N PHE A 155 -8.32 -0.14 14.42
CA PHE A 155 -8.68 1.21 13.99
C PHE A 155 -8.52 2.25 15.12
N GLU A 156 -8.86 1.92 16.37
CA GLU A 156 -8.61 2.84 17.49
C GLU A 156 -7.11 3.11 17.70
N ARG A 157 -6.24 2.10 17.52
CA ARG A 157 -4.78 2.32 17.55
C ARG A 157 -4.31 3.21 16.39
N VAL A 158 -4.88 3.04 15.20
CA VAL A 158 -4.62 3.93 14.05
C VAL A 158 -5.06 5.34 14.36
N ARG A 159 -6.25 5.52 14.97
CA ARG A 159 -6.76 6.85 15.34
C ARG A 159 -5.86 7.56 16.34
N SER A 160 -5.34 6.86 17.34
CA SER A 160 -4.42 7.47 18.31
C SER A 160 -3.17 8.09 17.69
N VAL A 161 -2.77 7.60 16.50
CA VAL A 161 -1.65 8.13 15.71
C VAL A 161 -2.10 9.24 14.77
N LEU A 162 -3.26 9.09 14.11
CA LEU A 162 -3.70 10.00 13.06
C LEU A 162 -4.46 11.23 13.59
N ASP A 163 -5.23 11.10 14.69
CA ASP A 163 -5.99 12.21 15.24
C ASP A 163 -5.12 13.45 15.57
N PRO A 164 -3.89 13.30 16.11
CA PRO A 164 -2.99 14.44 16.30
C PRO A 164 -2.47 15.08 15.02
N LEU A 165 -2.48 14.35 13.90
CA LEU A 165 -2.02 14.82 12.59
C LEU A 165 -3.16 15.41 11.74
N ALA A 166 -4.41 15.09 12.05
CA ALA A 166 -5.58 15.60 11.36
C ALA A 166 -5.75 17.11 11.64
N ARG A 167 -5.63 17.91 10.58
CA ARG A 167 -5.76 19.38 10.64
C ARG A 167 -7.12 19.82 10.11
#